data_89d292a71cf579b88469c233e607cdea
#
_entry.id   89d292a71cf579b88469c233e607cdea
#
_cell.length_a   1.000
_cell.length_b   1.000
_cell.length_c   1.000
_cell.angle_alpha   90.00
_cell.angle_beta   90.00
_cell.angle_gamma   90.00
#
_symmetry.space_group_name_H-M   'P 1'
#
loop_
_entity.id
_entity.type
_entity.pdbx_description
1 polymer ?
#
loop_
_entity_poly.entity_id
_entity_poly.type
_entity_poly.pdbx_seq_one_letter_code
_entity_poly.pdbx_strand_id
1 'polypeptide(L)'
;VNGIALCQEQRAAVELALTNKLSLILGGAGCGKSTLIRAIVNMVGAGHSMVLCAPTGKAARNLEKRTGLSARTVHSALGMHPDEDFLAPVTWNTTQLVVVDEASMMTLEMLAGILHRVPKICRVVLLGDPNQLLSVGSGNVLPDLLALGVPCARLELNHRQDDEAEALLHNVVDFKK
;
A
#
# COMPACT_ATOMS: atom_id res chain seq x y z
N VAL A 1 8.95 8.94 -13.72
CA VAL A 1 9.45 7.57 -13.70
C VAL A 1 8.56 6.74 -14.60
N ASN A 2 9.09 6.26 -15.75
CA ASN A 2 8.36 5.43 -16.73
C ASN A 2 6.95 5.94 -17.10
N GLY A 3 6.78 7.25 -17.35
CA GLY A 3 5.53 7.85 -17.81
C GLY A 3 4.48 8.13 -16.70
N ILE A 4 4.77 7.83 -15.42
CA ILE A 4 3.88 8.17 -14.31
C ILE A 4 4.22 9.59 -13.82
N ALA A 5 3.29 10.54 -14.01
CA ALA A 5 3.38 11.85 -13.39
C ALA A 5 3.03 11.75 -11.91
N LEU A 6 3.92 12.17 -11.03
CA LEU A 6 3.70 12.20 -9.57
C LEU A 6 3.69 13.65 -9.10
N CYS A 7 2.74 14.01 -8.23
CA CYS A 7 2.77 15.27 -7.52
C CYS A 7 3.89 15.30 -6.46
N GLN A 8 4.10 16.45 -5.85
CA GLN A 8 5.17 16.63 -4.84
C GLN A 8 5.01 15.69 -3.64
N GLU A 9 3.79 15.56 -3.10
CA GLU A 9 3.50 14.66 -1.97
C GLU A 9 3.79 13.20 -2.33
N GLN A 10 3.40 12.77 -3.53
CA GLN A 10 3.64 11.40 -4.00
C GLN A 10 5.13 11.12 -4.21
N ARG A 11 5.91 12.10 -4.69
CA ARG A 11 7.37 11.95 -4.80
C ARG A 11 8.03 11.79 -3.44
N ALA A 12 7.65 12.62 -2.47
CA ALA A 12 8.14 12.50 -1.10
C ALA A 12 7.77 11.15 -0.47
N ALA A 13 6.55 10.65 -0.72
CA ALA A 13 6.12 9.34 -0.23
C ALA A 13 6.91 8.18 -0.89
N VAL A 14 7.24 8.26 -2.18
CA VAL A 14 8.12 7.29 -2.86
C VAL A 14 9.51 7.31 -2.23
N GLU A 15 10.11 8.48 -2.06
CA GLU A 15 11.43 8.62 -1.45
C GLU A 15 11.44 8.03 -0.02
N LEU A 16 10.43 8.36 0.79
CA LEU A 16 10.28 7.81 2.15
C LEU A 16 10.20 6.28 2.13
N ALA A 17 9.42 5.69 1.21
CA ALA A 17 9.28 4.24 1.07
C ALA A 17 10.58 3.55 0.64
N LEU A 18 11.41 4.22 -0.15
CA LEU A 18 12.68 3.66 -0.67
C LEU A 18 13.85 3.86 0.29
N THR A 19 13.78 4.80 1.22
CA THR A 19 14.88 5.11 2.15
C THR A 19 14.72 4.45 3.52
N ASN A 20 13.49 4.08 3.92
CA ASN A 20 13.20 3.52 5.22
C ASN A 20 12.91 2.01 5.16
N LYS A 21 13.21 1.29 6.25
CA LYS A 21 12.91 -0.15 6.38
C LYS A 21 11.42 -0.43 6.60
N LEU A 22 10.76 0.43 7.36
CA LEU A 22 9.33 0.44 7.58
C LEU A 22 8.83 1.86 7.37
N SER A 23 7.78 2.02 6.60
CA SER A 23 7.18 3.32 6.33
C SER A 23 5.66 3.23 6.22
N LEU A 24 5.00 4.31 6.58
CA LEU A 24 3.56 4.47 6.49
C LEU A 24 3.22 5.48 5.40
N ILE A 25 2.19 5.19 4.61
CA ILE A 25 1.63 6.12 3.64
C ILE A 25 0.14 6.20 3.91
N LEU A 26 -0.30 7.35 4.40
CA LEU A 26 -1.68 7.59 4.79
C LEU A 26 -2.36 8.47 3.76
N GLY A 27 -3.59 8.11 3.39
CA GLY A 27 -4.37 8.93 2.49
C GLY A 27 -5.77 8.35 2.27
N GLY A 28 -6.72 9.23 2.03
CA GLY A 28 -8.11 8.88 1.78
C GLY A 28 -8.36 8.17 0.44
N ALA A 29 -9.62 7.96 0.14
CA ALA A 29 -10.02 7.42 -1.16
C ALA A 29 -9.71 8.45 -2.27
N GLY A 30 -9.08 8.00 -3.36
CA GLY A 30 -8.82 8.86 -4.52
C GLY A 30 -7.52 9.67 -4.49
N CYS A 31 -6.74 9.65 -3.40
CA CYS A 31 -5.46 10.38 -3.32
C CYS A 31 -4.30 9.73 -4.11
N GLY A 32 -4.57 8.77 -4.99
CA GLY A 32 -3.55 8.20 -5.87
C GLY A 32 -2.67 7.10 -5.26
N LYS A 33 -3.08 6.43 -4.17
CA LYS A 33 -2.31 5.33 -3.55
C LYS A 33 -1.89 4.25 -4.55
N SER A 34 -2.77 3.84 -5.47
CA SER A 34 -2.46 2.80 -6.46
C SER A 34 -1.39 3.24 -7.46
N THR A 35 -1.42 4.52 -7.87
CA THR A 35 -0.37 5.13 -8.71
C THR A 35 0.95 5.14 -7.99
N LEU A 36 0.92 5.47 -6.69
CA LEU A 36 2.10 5.48 -5.84
C LEU A 36 2.71 4.08 -5.68
N ILE A 37 1.88 3.04 -5.45
CA ILE A 37 2.35 1.65 -5.38
C ILE A 37 3.06 1.26 -6.68
N ARG A 38 2.48 1.56 -7.84
CA ARG A 38 3.11 1.31 -9.15
C ARG A 38 4.44 2.05 -9.29
N ALA A 39 4.52 3.29 -8.82
CA ALA A 39 5.76 4.06 -8.85
C ALA A 39 6.85 3.43 -7.97
N ILE A 40 6.52 3.04 -6.73
CA ILE A 40 7.45 2.37 -5.80
C ILE A 40 7.96 1.06 -6.42
N VAL A 41 7.07 0.22 -6.94
CA VAL A 41 7.42 -1.06 -7.56
C VAL A 41 8.34 -0.84 -8.79
N ASN A 42 8.02 0.12 -9.64
CA ASN A 42 8.85 0.46 -10.82
C ASN A 42 10.25 0.96 -10.41
N MET A 43 10.34 1.70 -9.31
CA MET A 43 11.63 2.19 -8.80
C MET A 43 12.50 1.07 -8.23
N VAL A 44 11.90 0.09 -7.57
CA VAL A 44 12.60 -1.10 -7.08
C VAL A 44 13.08 -1.97 -8.25
N GLY A 45 12.28 -2.05 -9.32
CA GLY A 45 12.65 -2.70 -10.58
C GLY A 45 12.22 -4.17 -10.69
N ALA A 46 12.00 -4.61 -11.94
CA ALA A 46 11.43 -5.93 -12.27
C ALA A 46 12.31 -7.14 -11.88
N GLY A 47 13.60 -6.93 -11.61
CA GLY A 47 14.53 -8.01 -11.20
C GLY A 47 14.48 -8.33 -9.69
N HIS A 48 13.62 -7.65 -8.92
CA HIS A 48 13.57 -7.76 -7.47
C HIS A 48 12.35 -8.53 -7.00
N SER A 49 12.54 -9.38 -6.00
CA SER A 49 11.43 -10.12 -5.37
C SER A 49 10.57 -9.17 -4.52
N MET A 50 9.27 -9.12 -4.82
CA MET A 50 8.32 -8.23 -4.17
C MET A 50 7.06 -9.00 -3.77
N VAL A 51 6.45 -8.59 -2.66
CA VAL A 51 5.16 -9.11 -2.19
C VAL A 51 4.18 -7.96 -2.06
N LEU A 52 3.10 -8.00 -2.84
CA LEU A 52 1.97 -7.10 -2.71
C LEU A 52 0.83 -7.85 -2.03
N CYS A 53 0.32 -7.30 -0.95
CA CYS A 53 -0.76 -7.94 -0.21
C CYS A 53 -1.73 -6.92 0.41
N ALA A 54 -2.86 -7.45 0.90
CA ALA A 54 -3.87 -6.69 1.63
C ALA A 54 -4.52 -7.58 2.69
N PRO A 55 -5.13 -7.02 3.75
CA PRO A 55 -5.75 -7.81 4.81
C PRO A 55 -6.90 -8.72 4.35
N THR A 56 -7.63 -8.32 3.31
CA THR A 56 -8.82 -9.05 2.83
C THR A 56 -8.68 -9.45 1.36
N GLY A 57 -9.39 -10.53 0.95
CA GLY A 57 -9.42 -10.98 -0.44
C GLY A 57 -10.02 -9.95 -1.41
N LYS A 58 -11.00 -9.15 -0.96
CA LYS A 58 -11.57 -8.06 -1.77
C LYS A 58 -10.52 -6.96 -2.01
N ALA A 59 -9.80 -6.55 -0.96
CA ALA A 59 -8.75 -5.54 -1.06
C ALA A 59 -7.59 -6.02 -1.95
N ALA A 60 -7.16 -7.28 -1.80
CA ALA A 60 -6.12 -7.88 -2.64
C ALA A 60 -6.51 -7.88 -4.13
N ARG A 61 -7.71 -8.32 -4.47
CA ARG A 61 -8.23 -8.26 -5.86
C ARG A 61 -8.33 -6.83 -6.40
N ASN A 62 -8.71 -5.87 -5.55
CA ASN A 62 -8.75 -4.47 -5.95
C ASN A 62 -7.35 -3.90 -6.19
N LEU A 63 -6.39 -4.25 -5.33
CA LEU A 63 -4.98 -3.88 -5.49
C LEU A 63 -4.44 -4.42 -6.82
N GLU A 64 -4.65 -5.70 -7.11
CA GLU A 64 -4.26 -6.32 -8.37
C GLU A 64 -4.87 -5.64 -9.60
N LYS A 65 -6.19 -5.39 -9.59
CA LYS A 65 -6.88 -4.70 -10.70
C LYS A 65 -6.35 -3.28 -10.96
N ARG A 66 -6.03 -2.52 -9.88
CA ARG A 66 -5.59 -1.13 -10.00
C ARG A 66 -4.12 -1.02 -10.40
N THR A 67 -3.29 -1.96 -9.96
CA THR A 67 -1.85 -1.91 -10.21
C THR A 67 -1.42 -2.71 -11.43
N GLY A 68 -2.20 -3.72 -11.83
CA GLY A 68 -1.81 -4.72 -12.82
C GLY A 68 -0.74 -5.70 -12.31
N LEU A 69 -0.50 -5.71 -11.00
CA LEU A 69 0.51 -6.56 -10.35
C LEU A 69 -0.20 -7.62 -9.52
N SER A 70 0.34 -8.84 -9.49
CA SER A 70 -0.21 -9.93 -8.68
C SER A 70 -0.21 -9.55 -7.20
N ALA A 71 -1.36 -9.70 -6.55
CA ALA A 71 -1.55 -9.40 -5.14
C ALA A 71 -2.35 -10.50 -4.44
N ARG A 72 -2.08 -10.73 -3.15
CA ARG A 72 -2.73 -11.77 -2.35
C ARG A 72 -3.12 -11.25 -0.96
N THR A 73 -3.85 -12.05 -0.19
CA THR A 73 -4.12 -11.67 1.20
C THR A 73 -2.85 -11.79 2.04
N VAL A 74 -2.77 -11.04 3.14
CA VAL A 74 -1.65 -11.15 4.10
C VAL A 74 -1.55 -12.59 4.62
N HIS A 75 -2.67 -13.22 4.98
CA HIS A 75 -2.69 -14.62 5.42
C HIS A 75 -2.09 -15.56 4.35
N SER A 76 -2.55 -15.46 3.11
CA SER A 76 -2.00 -16.27 2.01
C SER A 76 -0.52 -15.98 1.75
N ALA A 77 -0.10 -14.71 1.87
CA ALA A 77 1.31 -14.32 1.73
C ALA A 77 2.20 -14.91 2.83
N LEU A 78 1.63 -15.07 4.02
CA LEU A 78 2.30 -15.66 5.18
C LEU A 78 2.22 -17.20 5.21
N GLY A 79 1.46 -17.82 4.26
CA GLY A 79 1.20 -19.26 4.30
C GLY A 79 0.29 -19.69 5.45
N MET A 80 -0.52 -18.76 5.96
CA MET A 80 -1.50 -19.04 7.02
C MET A 80 -2.78 -19.59 6.39
N HIS A 81 -3.15 -20.81 6.71
CA HIS A 81 -4.40 -21.43 6.29
C HIS A 81 -5.36 -21.51 7.49
N PRO A 82 -6.67 -21.25 7.31
CA PRO A 82 -7.63 -21.24 8.41
C PRO A 82 -7.75 -22.55 9.16
N ASP A 83 -7.42 -23.67 8.51
CA ASP A 83 -7.62 -25.04 9.00
C ASP A 83 -6.31 -25.74 9.39
N GLU A 84 -5.17 -25.04 9.34
CA GLU A 84 -3.86 -25.65 9.64
C GLU A 84 -3.16 -24.87 10.78
N ASP A 85 -2.86 -25.57 11.88
CA ASP A 85 -2.04 -25.04 12.97
C ASP A 85 -0.57 -24.79 12.57
N PHE A 86 -0.19 -25.17 11.37
CA PHE A 86 1.17 -25.02 10.85
C PHE A 86 1.22 -23.97 9.74
N LEU A 87 2.07 -22.97 9.98
CA LEU A 87 2.52 -22.05 8.94
C LEU A 87 3.33 -22.85 7.91
N ALA A 88 2.82 -22.96 6.67
CA ALA A 88 3.65 -23.44 5.59
C ALA A 88 4.95 -22.61 5.55
N PRO A 89 6.12 -23.22 5.34
CA PRO A 89 7.39 -22.51 5.32
C PRO A 89 7.46 -21.61 4.08
N VAL A 90 6.87 -20.42 4.18
CA VAL A 90 7.01 -19.38 3.14
C VAL A 90 8.29 -18.63 3.44
N THR A 91 9.27 -18.77 2.56
CA THR A 91 10.54 -18.07 2.69
C THR A 91 10.52 -16.77 1.88
N TRP A 92 10.80 -15.66 2.56
CA TRP A 92 10.96 -14.35 1.92
C TRP A 92 12.43 -13.90 1.86
N ASN A 93 13.36 -14.86 1.85
CA ASN A 93 14.80 -14.61 1.99
C ASN A 93 15.38 -13.63 0.95
N THR A 94 14.76 -13.57 -0.23
CA THR A 94 15.18 -12.68 -1.32
C THR A 94 14.25 -11.49 -1.51
N THR A 95 13.17 -11.38 -0.72
CA THR A 95 12.19 -10.30 -0.86
C THR A 95 12.81 -8.96 -0.47
N GLN A 96 12.67 -7.99 -1.34
CA GLN A 96 13.25 -6.65 -1.16
C GLN A 96 12.19 -5.59 -0.86
N LEU A 97 10.93 -5.87 -1.21
CA LEU A 97 9.82 -4.98 -0.97
C LEU A 97 8.57 -5.78 -0.57
N VAL A 98 7.94 -5.37 0.51
CA VAL A 98 6.58 -5.78 0.88
C VAL A 98 5.70 -4.55 0.90
N VAL A 99 4.60 -4.59 0.15
CA VAL A 99 3.59 -3.53 0.13
C VAL A 99 2.29 -4.10 0.68
N VAL A 100 1.74 -3.45 1.69
CA VAL A 100 0.44 -3.80 2.26
C VAL A 100 -0.52 -2.64 2.02
N ASP A 101 -1.52 -2.83 1.16
CA ASP A 101 -2.62 -1.87 0.99
C ASP A 101 -3.74 -2.15 1.99
N GLU A 102 -4.55 -1.14 2.29
CA GLU A 102 -5.63 -1.18 3.30
C GLU A 102 -5.14 -1.62 4.69
N ALA A 103 -3.94 -1.17 5.08
CA ALA A 103 -3.31 -1.56 6.35
C ALA A 103 -4.08 -1.09 7.60
N SER A 104 -5.07 -0.21 7.46
CA SER A 104 -6.02 0.15 8.52
C SER A 104 -6.79 -1.07 9.08
N MET A 105 -6.92 -2.13 8.27
CA MET A 105 -7.61 -3.37 8.63
C MET A 105 -6.66 -4.47 9.13
N MET A 106 -5.35 -4.18 9.26
CA MET A 106 -4.37 -5.16 9.74
C MET A 106 -4.51 -5.43 11.24
N THR A 107 -4.31 -6.69 11.62
CA THR A 107 -4.11 -7.08 13.01
C THR A 107 -2.62 -7.05 13.39
N LEU A 108 -2.33 -7.03 14.71
CA LEU A 108 -0.96 -7.14 15.19
C LEU A 108 -0.29 -8.46 14.78
N GLU A 109 -1.05 -9.53 14.69
CA GLU A 109 -0.56 -10.86 14.27
C GLU A 109 -0.10 -10.82 12.81
N MET A 110 -0.85 -10.17 11.92
CA MET A 110 -0.46 -9.99 10.52
C MET A 110 0.83 -9.18 10.42
N LEU A 111 0.94 -8.08 11.16
CA LEU A 111 2.15 -7.27 11.19
C LEU A 111 3.35 -8.07 11.71
N ALA A 112 3.19 -8.73 12.85
CA ALA A 112 4.23 -9.57 13.43
C ALA A 112 4.67 -10.67 12.45
N GLY A 113 3.70 -11.35 11.81
CA GLY A 113 3.98 -12.36 10.80
C GLY A 113 4.81 -11.85 9.63
N ILE A 114 4.55 -10.63 9.15
CA ILE A 114 5.35 -9.98 8.10
C ILE A 114 6.76 -9.68 8.63
N LEU A 115 6.87 -8.99 9.77
CA LEU A 115 8.15 -8.55 10.31
C LEU A 115 9.08 -9.70 10.66
N HIS A 116 8.54 -10.84 11.07
CA HIS A 116 9.34 -12.05 11.32
C HIS A 116 9.89 -12.71 10.05
N ARG A 117 9.24 -12.51 8.91
CA ARG A 117 9.64 -13.16 7.64
C ARG A 117 10.51 -12.31 6.73
N VAL A 118 10.43 -10.99 6.86
CA VAL A 118 11.19 -10.10 5.99
C VAL A 118 12.69 -10.15 6.31
N PRO A 119 13.56 -10.30 5.30
CA PRO A 119 15.00 -10.21 5.51
C PRO A 119 15.42 -8.77 5.84
N LYS A 120 16.61 -8.62 6.43
CA LYS A 120 17.15 -7.30 6.81
C LYS A 120 17.22 -6.28 5.67
N ILE A 121 17.32 -6.75 4.43
CA ILE A 121 17.36 -5.90 3.24
C ILE A 121 15.98 -5.40 2.81
N CYS A 122 14.91 -6.08 3.21
CA CYS A 122 13.56 -5.78 2.78
C CYS A 122 13.06 -4.45 3.32
N ARG A 123 12.26 -3.77 2.50
CA ARG A 123 11.47 -2.59 2.87
C ARG A 123 10.01 -3.01 3.01
N VAL A 124 9.35 -2.50 4.05
CA VAL A 124 7.92 -2.74 4.29
C VAL A 124 7.20 -1.40 4.21
N VAL A 125 6.22 -1.32 3.31
CA VAL A 125 5.42 -0.12 3.08
C VAL A 125 3.96 -0.45 3.40
N LEU A 126 3.40 0.22 4.39
CA LEU A 126 2.01 0.06 4.82
C LEU A 126 1.21 1.27 4.33
N LEU A 127 0.21 1.01 3.48
CA LEU A 127 -0.70 2.05 3.00
C LEU A 127 -2.06 1.90 3.69
N GLY A 128 -2.61 3.00 4.16
CA GLY A 128 -3.91 2.99 4.83
C GLY A 128 -4.63 4.32 4.73
N ASP A 129 -5.88 4.30 5.14
CA ASP A 129 -6.72 5.49 5.26
C ASP A 129 -6.94 5.78 6.76
N PRO A 130 -6.47 6.92 7.27
CA PRO A 130 -6.60 7.26 8.68
C PRO A 130 -8.06 7.43 9.12
N ASN A 131 -8.98 7.63 8.18
CA ASN A 131 -10.41 7.83 8.44
C ASN A 131 -11.25 6.54 8.30
N GLN A 132 -10.64 5.44 7.86
CA GLN A 132 -11.36 4.15 7.80
C GLN A 132 -11.50 3.52 9.18
N LEU A 133 -12.59 2.78 9.34
CA LEU A 133 -12.87 2.00 10.55
C LEU A 133 -11.71 1.07 10.87
N LEU A 134 -11.36 1.03 12.14
CA LEU A 134 -10.30 0.20 12.70
C LEU A 134 -10.57 -1.30 12.44
N SER A 135 -9.51 -2.08 12.45
CA SER A 135 -9.59 -3.54 12.27
C SER A 135 -10.56 -4.19 13.26
N VAL A 136 -11.31 -5.19 12.79
CA VAL A 136 -12.05 -6.10 13.66
C VAL A 136 -11.06 -7.11 14.24
N GLY A 137 -10.27 -6.71 15.23
CA GLY A 137 -9.22 -7.56 15.83
C GLY A 137 -8.37 -6.80 16.84
N SER A 138 -7.43 -7.49 17.48
CA SER A 138 -6.58 -6.91 18.51
C SER A 138 -5.57 -5.91 17.91
N GLY A 139 -5.55 -4.69 18.45
CA GLY A 139 -4.56 -3.65 18.17
C GLY A 139 -4.94 -2.68 17.07
N ASN A 140 -4.37 -1.48 17.16
CA ASN A 140 -4.52 -0.39 16.19
C ASN A 140 -3.19 -0.18 15.46
N VAL A 141 -2.87 -1.07 14.51
CA VAL A 141 -1.53 -1.14 13.88
C VAL A 141 -1.04 0.23 13.39
N LEU A 142 -1.85 0.97 12.63
CA LEU A 142 -1.39 2.25 12.08
C LEU A 142 -1.23 3.34 13.15
N PRO A 143 -2.20 3.58 14.05
CA PRO A 143 -2.02 4.53 15.16
C PRO A 143 -0.84 4.18 16.06
N ASP A 144 -0.66 2.91 16.39
CA ASP A 144 0.44 2.45 17.27
C ASP A 144 1.81 2.68 16.61
N LEU A 145 1.95 2.37 15.31
CA LEU A 145 3.18 2.63 14.57
C LEU A 145 3.48 4.13 14.44
N LEU A 146 2.44 4.96 14.26
CA LEU A 146 2.59 6.43 14.27
C LEU A 146 3.07 6.93 15.62
N ALA A 147 2.51 6.42 16.72
CA ALA A 147 2.91 6.79 18.08
C ALA A 147 4.36 6.38 18.37
N LEU A 148 4.83 5.30 17.76
CA LEU A 148 6.23 4.83 17.82
C LEU A 148 7.18 5.64 16.93
N GLY A 149 6.69 6.64 16.19
CA GLY A 149 7.52 7.49 15.33
C GLY A 149 7.97 6.83 14.03
N VAL A 150 7.25 5.82 13.54
CA VAL A 150 7.55 5.23 12.22
C VAL A 150 7.38 6.30 11.14
N PRO A 151 8.35 6.45 10.22
CA PRO A 151 8.29 7.43 9.14
C PRO A 151 6.98 7.34 8.35
N CYS A 152 6.31 8.49 8.20
CA CYS A 152 4.98 8.56 7.61
C CYS A 152 4.88 9.70 6.59
N ALA A 153 4.32 9.39 5.41
CA ALA A 153 3.88 10.38 4.44
C ALA A 153 2.34 10.45 4.43
N ARG A 154 1.79 11.67 4.29
CA ARG A 154 0.36 11.91 4.13
C ARG A 154 0.08 12.39 2.72
N LEU A 155 -0.95 11.82 2.09
CA LEU A 155 -1.45 12.22 0.78
C LEU A 155 -2.78 12.92 1.00
N GLU A 156 -2.80 14.24 0.82
CA GLU A 156 -3.99 15.07 1.07
C GLU A 156 -4.70 15.43 -0.23
N LEU A 157 -3.96 15.48 -1.36
CA LEU A 157 -4.51 15.84 -2.66
C LEU A 157 -5.46 14.74 -3.19
N ASN A 158 -6.70 15.14 -3.44
CA ASN A 158 -7.71 14.28 -4.04
C ASN A 158 -7.75 14.48 -5.56
N HIS A 159 -6.93 13.76 -6.30
CA HIS A 159 -6.83 13.87 -7.76
C HIS A 159 -8.14 13.55 -8.51
N ARG A 160 -9.13 12.92 -7.87
CA ARG A 160 -10.43 12.67 -8.51
C ARG A 160 -11.29 13.91 -8.66
N GLN A 161 -11.15 14.89 -7.74
CA GLN A 161 -11.91 16.14 -7.84
C GLN A 161 -11.36 17.05 -8.93
N ASP A 162 -10.05 17.01 -9.18
CA ASP A 162 -9.43 17.79 -10.24
C ASP A 162 -9.82 17.26 -11.62
N ASP A 163 -9.82 15.92 -11.82
CA ASP A 163 -10.25 15.28 -13.06
C ASP A 163 -11.76 15.50 -13.35
N GLU A 164 -12.62 15.44 -12.33
CA GLU A 164 -14.05 15.72 -12.44
C GLU A 164 -14.32 17.20 -12.71
N ALA A 165 -13.59 18.11 -12.10
CA ALA A 165 -13.71 19.55 -12.32
C ALA A 165 -13.23 19.93 -13.72
N GLU A 166 -12.15 19.32 -14.22
CA GLU A 166 -11.62 19.54 -15.56
C GLU A 166 -12.57 18.97 -16.64
N ALA A 167 -13.17 17.79 -16.39
CA ALA A 167 -14.19 17.20 -17.26
C ALA A 167 -15.48 18.03 -17.31
N LEU A 168 -15.91 18.63 -16.19
CA LEU A 168 -17.05 19.53 -16.13
C LEU A 168 -16.77 20.83 -16.86
N LEU A 169 -15.58 21.41 -16.77
CA LEU A 169 -15.17 22.61 -17.50
C LEU A 169 -15.14 22.36 -19.01
N HIS A 170 -14.67 21.20 -19.46
CA HIS A 170 -14.69 20.83 -20.88
C HIS A 170 -16.11 20.73 -21.42
N ASN A 171 -17.01 20.09 -20.68
CA ASN A 171 -18.42 19.95 -21.08
C ASN A 171 -19.16 21.32 -21.10
N VAL A 172 -18.81 22.26 -20.23
CA VAL A 172 -19.43 23.62 -20.25
C VAL A 172 -18.96 24.46 -21.40
N VAL A 173 -17.74 24.27 -21.90
CA VAL A 173 -17.19 24.99 -23.04
C VAL A 173 -17.83 24.53 -24.37
N ASP A 174 -18.14 23.22 -24.48
CA ASP A 174 -18.80 22.67 -25.70
C ASP A 174 -20.28 23.04 -25.82
N PHE A 175 -20.96 23.43 -24.74
CA PHE A 175 -22.35 23.91 -24.78
C PHE A 175 -22.50 25.38 -25.26
N LYS A 176 -21.39 26.09 -25.48
CA LYS A 176 -21.41 27.51 -25.94
C LYS A 176 -21.04 27.68 -27.41
N LYS A 177 -21.00 26.60 -28.18
CA LYS A 177 -20.93 26.63 -29.64
C LYS A 177 -22.26 26.16 -30.24
#